data_40785a2bb39b7148aa6b8f8b682f02f6
#
_entry.id   40785a2bb39b7148aa6b8f8b682f02f6
#
_cell.length_a   1.000
_cell.length_b   1.000
_cell.length_c   1.000
_cell.angle_alpha   90.00
_cell.angle_beta   90.00
_cell.angle_gamma   90.00
#
_symmetry.space_group_name_H-M   'P 1'
#
loop_
_entity.id
_entity.type
_entity.pdbx_description
1 polymer ?
#
loop_
_entity_poly.entity_id
_entity_poly.type
_entity_poly.pdbx_seq_one_letter_code
_entity_poly.pdbx_strand_id
1 'polypeptide(L)'
;MKAMVIAGGVPQMELLRQLKERKIETVLLDGNENCLARAIPDKFYKVNIFNIEDVKKIAVDEKVDFIITVCADQVLLVVAEVSEMLGLPCYIGYKQAQDVSDKIRMKKIFKENKIPTTKYLELESLDMNEIAKLNYPLVVKPVDAYSSKGVRKAETEKELIAYYNEAKKISRSGGVIVEEFFEGEEISLTTNLPF
;
A
#
# COMPACT_ATOMS: atom_id res chain seq x y z
N MET A 1 26.08 4.18 -10.02
CA MET A 1 24.64 3.93 -9.88
C MET A 1 24.18 4.48 -8.54
N LYS A 2 23.04 5.17 -8.53
CA LYS A 2 22.47 5.81 -7.34
C LYS A 2 20.99 5.42 -7.20
N ALA A 3 20.62 4.91 -6.04
CA ALA A 3 19.26 4.51 -5.71
C ALA A 3 18.60 5.50 -4.74
N MET A 4 17.35 5.84 -4.99
CA MET A 4 16.49 6.48 -3.99
C MET A 4 15.65 5.42 -3.31
N VAL A 5 15.73 5.35 -1.98
CA VAL A 5 14.91 4.47 -1.15
C VAL A 5 13.86 5.32 -0.45
N ILE A 6 12.59 4.91 -0.54
CA ILE A 6 11.48 5.61 0.11
C ILE A 6 10.98 4.79 1.30
N ALA A 7 10.80 5.47 2.44
CA ALA A 7 10.58 4.98 3.79
C ALA A 7 11.84 4.42 4.46
N GLY A 8 11.93 4.56 5.79
CA GLY A 8 13.11 4.25 6.60
C GLY A 8 12.85 3.27 7.75
N GLY A 9 11.97 2.28 7.55
CA GLY A 9 11.69 1.21 8.50
C GLY A 9 12.75 0.10 8.51
N VAL A 10 12.49 -0.96 9.29
CA VAL A 10 13.40 -2.11 9.42
C VAL A 10 13.69 -2.79 8.07
N PRO A 11 12.70 -3.07 7.19
CA PRO A 11 13.00 -3.69 5.91
C PRO A 11 13.91 -2.83 5.03
N GLN A 12 13.75 -1.51 5.07
CA GLN A 12 14.58 -0.58 4.29
C GLN A 12 16.01 -0.50 4.81
N MET A 13 16.25 -0.78 6.10
CA MET A 13 17.62 -0.90 6.62
C MET A 13 18.39 -2.00 5.89
N GLU A 14 17.75 -3.16 5.72
CA GLU A 14 18.38 -4.27 5.01
C GLU A 14 18.54 -3.96 3.51
N LEU A 15 17.53 -3.38 2.88
CA LEU A 15 17.64 -2.93 1.48
C LEU A 15 18.83 -1.97 1.28
N LEU A 16 18.99 -0.98 2.15
CA LEU A 16 20.10 -0.03 2.07
C LEU A 16 21.46 -0.72 2.24
N ARG A 17 21.58 -1.69 3.16
CA ARG A 17 22.82 -2.49 3.31
C ARG A 17 23.14 -3.26 2.05
N GLN A 18 22.15 -3.94 1.47
CA GLN A 18 22.27 -4.70 0.23
C GLN A 18 22.66 -3.82 -0.97
N LEU A 19 22.14 -2.60 -1.06
CA LEU A 19 22.53 -1.64 -2.08
C LEU A 19 23.99 -1.21 -1.91
N LYS A 20 24.42 -0.90 -0.68
CA LYS A 20 25.80 -0.50 -0.38
C LYS A 20 26.81 -1.63 -0.64
N GLU A 21 26.49 -2.87 -0.31
CA GLU A 21 27.33 -4.04 -0.67
C GLU A 21 27.56 -4.13 -2.18
N ARG A 22 26.56 -3.72 -2.97
CA ARG A 22 26.65 -3.64 -4.45
C ARG A 22 27.32 -2.36 -4.96
N LYS A 23 27.86 -1.52 -4.06
CA LYS A 23 28.49 -0.23 -4.37
C LYS A 23 27.53 0.74 -5.07
N ILE A 24 26.25 0.70 -4.71
CA ILE A 24 25.23 1.64 -5.17
C ILE A 24 25.12 2.77 -4.14
N GLU A 25 25.29 4.01 -4.59
CA GLU A 25 25.06 5.20 -3.75
C GLU A 25 23.58 5.29 -3.36
N THR A 26 23.30 5.66 -2.13
CA THR A 26 21.94 5.58 -1.57
C THR A 26 21.44 6.92 -1.06
N VAL A 27 20.23 7.27 -1.45
CA VAL A 27 19.48 8.43 -0.96
C VAL A 27 18.22 7.91 -0.27
N LEU A 28 18.03 8.23 1.00
CA LEU A 28 16.82 7.83 1.75
C LEU A 28 15.89 9.01 1.95
N LEU A 29 14.60 8.81 1.67
CA LEU A 29 13.52 9.75 1.97
C LEU A 29 12.60 9.18 3.06
N ASP A 30 12.34 9.97 4.10
CA ASP A 30 11.35 9.63 5.13
C ASP A 30 10.75 10.89 5.75
N GLY A 31 9.49 10.82 6.18
CA GLY A 31 8.81 11.89 6.90
C GLY A 31 9.28 12.05 8.35
N ASN A 32 9.84 10.98 8.92
CA ASN A 32 10.39 10.96 10.28
C ASN A 32 11.91 11.12 10.26
N GLU A 33 12.38 12.23 10.79
CA GLU A 33 13.82 12.51 10.91
C GLU A 33 14.58 11.44 11.73
N ASN A 34 13.89 10.78 12.65
CA ASN A 34 14.44 9.74 13.52
C ASN A 34 14.04 8.33 13.05
N CYS A 35 13.81 8.12 11.75
CA CYS A 35 13.50 6.79 11.22
C CYS A 35 14.67 5.81 11.47
N LEU A 36 14.36 4.53 11.58
CA LEU A 36 15.34 3.50 11.95
C LEU A 36 16.52 3.39 10.96
N ALA A 37 16.26 3.61 9.68
CA ALA A 37 17.27 3.52 8.64
C ALA A 37 18.13 4.80 8.48
N ARG A 38 17.87 5.86 9.24
CA ARG A 38 18.45 7.20 9.09
C ARG A 38 19.97 7.25 8.96
N ALA A 39 20.69 6.37 9.66
CA ALA A 39 22.16 6.39 9.74
C ALA A 39 22.86 5.56 8.63
N ILE A 40 22.11 4.87 7.77
CA ILE A 40 22.70 3.92 6.80
C ILE A 40 22.97 4.55 5.42
N PRO A 41 22.07 5.37 4.83
CA PRO A 41 22.26 5.91 3.49
C PRO A 41 23.42 6.90 3.41
N ASP A 42 23.85 7.18 2.19
CA ASP A 42 24.88 8.20 1.94
C ASP A 42 24.27 9.61 2.07
N LYS A 43 22.97 9.76 1.74
CA LYS A 43 22.21 11.00 1.96
C LYS A 43 20.83 10.70 2.51
N PHE A 44 20.30 11.61 3.31
CA PHE A 44 18.95 11.53 3.87
C PHE A 44 18.20 12.85 3.66
N TYR A 45 16.94 12.73 3.29
CA TYR A 45 15.99 13.83 3.17
C TYR A 45 14.77 13.59 4.06
N LYS A 46 14.51 14.54 4.98
CA LYS A 46 13.24 14.62 5.70
C LYS A 46 12.23 15.29 4.80
N VAL A 47 11.26 14.54 4.29
CA VAL A 47 10.25 15.05 3.37
C VAL A 47 8.95 14.27 3.52
N ASN A 48 7.82 14.88 3.17
CA ASN A 48 6.58 14.13 3.03
C ASN A 48 6.70 13.19 1.82
N ILE A 49 6.95 11.91 2.08
CA ILE A 49 7.15 10.88 1.05
C ILE A 49 5.92 10.59 0.19
N PHE A 50 4.75 11.17 0.53
CA PHE A 50 3.52 11.10 -0.27
C PHE A 50 3.34 12.32 -1.19
N ASN A 51 4.22 13.33 -1.11
CA ASN A 51 4.21 14.46 -2.00
C ASN A 51 5.04 14.12 -3.25
N ILE A 52 4.35 13.82 -4.35
CA ILE A 52 4.95 13.41 -5.63
C ILE A 52 5.96 14.43 -6.14
N GLU A 53 5.63 15.74 -6.10
CA GLU A 53 6.50 16.80 -6.63
C GLU A 53 7.81 16.94 -5.80
N ASP A 54 7.73 16.80 -4.48
CA ASP A 54 8.92 16.85 -3.62
C ASP A 54 9.84 15.65 -3.89
N VAL A 55 9.26 14.44 -3.96
CA VAL A 55 10.01 13.21 -4.26
C VAL A 55 10.65 13.30 -5.64
N LYS A 56 9.90 13.73 -6.65
CA LYS A 56 10.38 13.92 -8.03
C LYS A 56 11.51 14.93 -8.09
N LYS A 57 11.37 16.08 -7.42
CA LYS A 57 12.39 17.11 -7.36
C LYS A 57 13.70 16.57 -6.78
N ILE A 58 13.64 15.87 -5.64
CA ILE A 58 14.84 15.28 -5.03
C ILE A 58 15.46 14.23 -5.95
N ALA A 59 14.65 13.42 -6.64
CA ALA A 59 15.13 12.40 -7.57
C ALA A 59 15.93 13.02 -8.72
N VAL A 60 15.47 14.15 -9.26
CA VAL A 60 16.15 14.91 -10.32
C VAL A 60 17.42 15.58 -9.81
N ASP A 61 17.34 16.27 -8.66
CA ASP A 61 18.46 17.00 -8.06
C ASP A 61 19.61 16.04 -7.71
N GLU A 62 19.29 14.85 -7.19
CA GLU A 62 20.22 13.80 -6.83
C GLU A 62 20.67 12.95 -8.04
N LYS A 63 20.02 13.08 -9.18
CA LYS A 63 20.29 12.29 -10.41
C LYS A 63 20.28 10.80 -10.13
N VAL A 64 19.18 10.32 -9.52
CA VAL A 64 19.04 8.91 -9.18
C VAL A 64 18.81 8.06 -10.43
N ASP A 65 19.35 6.85 -10.45
CA ASP A 65 19.16 5.91 -11.57
C ASP A 65 17.87 5.10 -11.42
N PHE A 66 17.35 4.93 -10.18
CA PHE A 66 16.08 4.26 -9.90
C PHE A 66 15.56 4.61 -8.50
N ILE A 67 14.25 4.37 -8.32
CA ILE A 67 13.55 4.56 -7.05
C ILE A 67 13.00 3.22 -6.60
N ILE A 68 13.13 2.89 -5.30
CA ILE A 68 12.72 1.59 -4.77
C ILE A 68 12.21 1.71 -3.32
N THR A 69 11.31 0.82 -2.97
CA THR A 69 10.93 0.52 -1.58
C THR A 69 10.72 -0.98 -1.40
N VAL A 70 10.68 -1.45 -0.17
CA VAL A 70 10.33 -2.84 0.18
C VAL A 70 9.38 -2.86 1.37
N CYS A 71 8.42 -3.78 1.40
CA CYS A 71 7.47 -3.97 2.51
C CYS A 71 6.77 -2.67 2.95
N ALA A 72 6.52 -1.76 2.01
CA ALA A 72 5.89 -0.46 2.28
C ALA A 72 4.84 -0.14 1.21
N ASP A 73 3.73 -0.86 1.25
CA ASP A 73 2.64 -0.75 0.27
C ASP A 73 2.12 0.68 0.11
N GLN A 74 2.20 1.48 1.19
CA GLN A 74 1.71 2.85 1.20
C GLN A 74 2.45 3.76 0.21
N VAL A 75 3.72 3.51 -0.03
CA VAL A 75 4.56 4.34 -0.91
C VAL A 75 4.82 3.70 -2.28
N LEU A 76 4.25 2.52 -2.52
CA LEU A 76 4.38 1.83 -3.81
C LEU A 76 3.89 2.71 -4.97
N LEU A 77 2.76 3.39 -4.78
CA LEU A 77 2.21 4.30 -5.78
C LEU A 77 3.19 5.45 -6.08
N VAL A 78 3.81 6.03 -5.06
CA VAL A 78 4.78 7.12 -5.22
C VAL A 78 6.01 6.63 -6.00
N VAL A 79 6.54 5.45 -5.65
CA VAL A 79 7.67 4.83 -6.36
C VAL A 79 7.34 4.65 -7.83
N ALA A 80 6.19 4.05 -8.14
CA ALA A 80 5.80 3.76 -9.52
C ALA A 80 5.51 5.04 -10.33
N GLU A 81 4.77 5.99 -9.74
CA GLU A 81 4.39 7.25 -10.40
C GLU A 81 5.60 8.11 -10.72
N VAL A 82 6.48 8.35 -9.74
CA VAL A 82 7.66 9.18 -9.95
C VAL A 82 8.66 8.50 -10.91
N SER A 83 8.80 7.19 -10.83
CA SER A 83 9.64 6.44 -11.78
C SER A 83 9.13 6.58 -13.21
N GLU A 84 7.80 6.44 -13.43
CA GLU A 84 7.19 6.60 -14.74
C GLU A 84 7.34 8.03 -15.27
N MET A 85 7.10 9.06 -14.43
CA MET A 85 7.27 10.47 -14.80
C MET A 85 8.68 10.81 -15.24
N LEU A 86 9.68 10.15 -14.66
CA LEU A 86 11.11 10.41 -14.94
C LEU A 86 11.72 9.41 -15.93
N GLY A 87 10.95 8.45 -16.43
CA GLY A 87 11.47 7.40 -17.31
C GLY A 87 12.50 6.49 -16.64
N LEU A 88 12.44 6.34 -15.32
CA LEU A 88 13.34 5.49 -14.55
C LEU A 88 12.84 4.04 -14.52
N PRO A 89 13.73 3.05 -14.46
CA PRO A 89 13.34 1.67 -14.30
C PRO A 89 12.59 1.45 -12.99
N CYS A 90 11.48 0.71 -13.04
CA CYS A 90 10.70 0.35 -11.87
C CYS A 90 10.22 -1.10 -12.00
N TYR A 91 10.18 -1.81 -10.88
CA TYR A 91 9.74 -3.21 -10.81
C TYR A 91 8.22 -3.38 -10.96
N ILE A 92 7.45 -2.29 -10.97
CA ILE A 92 6.00 -2.28 -11.18
C ILE A 92 5.61 -1.01 -11.94
N GLY A 93 4.73 -1.10 -12.93
CA GLY A 93 4.16 0.06 -13.60
C GLY A 93 3.12 0.78 -12.72
N TYR A 94 2.90 2.06 -12.95
CA TYR A 94 1.98 2.87 -12.12
C TYR A 94 0.55 2.31 -12.13
N LYS A 95 0.05 1.88 -13.29
CA LYS A 95 -1.28 1.26 -13.39
C LYS A 95 -1.39 0.00 -12.53
N GLN A 96 -0.40 -0.89 -12.59
CA GLN A 96 -0.37 -2.11 -11.80
C GLN A 96 -0.26 -1.80 -10.30
N ALA A 97 0.54 -0.78 -9.94
CA ALA A 97 0.63 -0.32 -8.56
C ALA A 97 -0.73 0.17 -8.03
N GLN A 98 -1.50 0.91 -8.85
CA GLN A 98 -2.87 1.29 -8.51
C GLN A 98 -3.78 0.07 -8.32
N ASP A 99 -3.70 -0.90 -9.22
CA ASP A 99 -4.56 -2.09 -9.22
C ASP A 99 -4.36 -2.95 -7.97
N VAL A 100 -3.14 -3.03 -7.43
CA VAL A 100 -2.84 -3.80 -6.20
C VAL A 100 -2.92 -2.98 -4.90
N SER A 101 -2.97 -1.65 -4.98
CA SER A 101 -3.05 -0.78 -3.80
C SER A 101 -4.47 -0.39 -3.42
N ASP A 102 -5.40 -0.38 -4.38
CA ASP A 102 -6.81 -0.06 -4.19
C ASP A 102 -7.64 -1.34 -4.08
N LYS A 103 -8.23 -1.59 -2.89
CA LYS A 103 -9.01 -2.80 -2.63
C LYS A 103 -10.24 -2.94 -3.54
N ILE A 104 -10.84 -1.81 -3.94
CA ILE A 104 -12.01 -1.81 -4.82
C ILE A 104 -11.61 -2.19 -6.23
N ARG A 105 -10.54 -1.57 -6.75
CA ARG A 105 -9.99 -1.91 -8.07
C ARG A 105 -9.59 -3.37 -8.12
N MET A 106 -8.89 -3.85 -7.10
CA MET A 106 -8.49 -5.26 -6.99
C MET A 106 -9.70 -6.20 -7.02
N LYS A 107 -10.78 -5.89 -6.28
CA LYS A 107 -12.01 -6.69 -6.29
C LYS A 107 -12.72 -6.65 -7.65
N LYS A 108 -12.72 -5.51 -8.34
CA LYS A 108 -13.26 -5.41 -9.72
C LYS A 108 -12.47 -6.28 -10.68
N ILE A 109 -11.15 -6.23 -10.63
CA ILE A 109 -10.25 -7.08 -11.43
C ILE A 109 -10.51 -8.57 -11.16
N PHE A 110 -10.67 -8.98 -9.90
CA PHE A 110 -11.00 -10.35 -9.55
C PHE A 110 -12.32 -10.78 -10.18
N LYS A 111 -13.35 -9.94 -10.11
CA LYS A 111 -14.66 -10.22 -10.72
C LYS A 111 -14.58 -10.35 -12.25
N GLU A 112 -13.89 -9.42 -12.92
CA GLU A 112 -13.73 -9.39 -14.38
C GLU A 112 -12.97 -10.62 -14.89
N ASN A 113 -11.97 -11.07 -14.13
CA ASN A 113 -11.14 -12.23 -14.48
C ASN A 113 -11.64 -13.55 -13.87
N LYS A 114 -12.83 -13.57 -13.26
CA LYS A 114 -13.43 -14.75 -12.62
C LYS A 114 -12.54 -15.39 -11.55
N ILE A 115 -11.73 -14.55 -10.86
CA ILE A 115 -10.91 -14.99 -9.73
C ILE A 115 -11.84 -15.10 -8.51
N PRO A 116 -11.88 -16.24 -7.82
CA PRO A 116 -12.71 -16.40 -6.62
C PRO A 116 -12.39 -15.36 -5.55
N THR A 117 -13.42 -14.74 -5.02
CA THR A 117 -13.31 -13.80 -3.91
C THR A 117 -14.61 -13.80 -3.11
N THR A 118 -14.56 -13.36 -1.86
CA THR A 118 -15.74 -13.23 -1.01
C THR A 118 -16.74 -12.24 -1.61
N LYS A 119 -18.04 -12.44 -1.32
CA LYS A 119 -19.03 -11.41 -1.64
C LYS A 119 -18.73 -10.15 -0.84
N TYR A 120 -18.86 -9.01 -1.47
CA TYR A 120 -18.53 -7.72 -0.86
C TYR A 120 -19.45 -6.61 -1.34
N LEU A 121 -19.51 -5.57 -0.54
CA LEU A 121 -20.15 -4.30 -0.86
C LEU A 121 -19.17 -3.16 -0.65
N GLU A 122 -19.18 -2.22 -1.56
CA GLU A 122 -18.52 -0.93 -1.43
C GLU A 122 -19.55 0.09 -0.95
N LEU A 123 -19.29 0.72 0.19
CA LEU A 123 -20.26 1.58 0.85
C LEU A 123 -19.68 2.96 1.10
N GLU A 124 -20.26 3.98 0.49
CA GLU A 124 -20.06 5.39 0.85
C GLU A 124 -20.93 5.79 2.04
N SER A 125 -22.10 5.17 2.17
CA SER A 125 -23.02 5.29 3.29
C SER A 125 -23.55 3.92 3.71
N LEU A 126 -23.85 3.76 5.00
CA LEU A 126 -24.37 2.52 5.52
C LEU A 126 -25.81 2.32 5.03
N ASP A 127 -26.03 1.25 4.27
CA ASP A 127 -27.34 0.81 3.80
C ASP A 127 -27.59 -0.63 4.27
N MET A 128 -28.50 -0.78 5.24
CA MET A 128 -28.81 -2.09 5.81
C MET A 128 -29.57 -3.02 4.85
N ASN A 129 -30.25 -2.49 3.82
CA ASN A 129 -30.87 -3.32 2.80
C ASN A 129 -29.81 -3.95 1.88
N GLU A 130 -28.72 -3.24 1.59
CA GLU A 130 -27.60 -3.81 0.86
C GLU A 130 -26.84 -4.83 1.74
N ILE A 131 -26.59 -4.50 3.00
CA ILE A 131 -25.95 -5.41 3.97
C ILE A 131 -26.70 -6.73 4.11
N ALA A 132 -28.04 -6.70 4.10
CA ALA A 132 -28.88 -7.91 4.19
C ALA A 132 -28.66 -8.92 3.05
N LYS A 133 -27.93 -8.54 1.99
CA LYS A 133 -27.53 -9.45 0.89
C LYS A 133 -26.28 -10.28 1.22
N LEU A 134 -25.62 -9.96 2.33
CA LEU A 134 -24.42 -10.66 2.82
C LEU A 134 -24.77 -11.52 4.04
N ASN A 135 -23.99 -12.59 4.24
CA ASN A 135 -24.12 -13.49 5.38
C ASN A 135 -23.09 -13.15 6.46
N TYR A 136 -23.53 -13.07 7.71
CA TYR A 136 -22.63 -12.94 8.85
C TYR A 136 -21.82 -14.25 9.09
N PRO A 137 -20.60 -14.18 9.64
CA PRO A 137 -19.88 -12.97 10.05
C PRO A 137 -19.39 -12.12 8.88
N LEU A 138 -19.28 -10.80 9.10
CA LEU A 138 -18.83 -9.85 8.10
C LEU A 138 -17.48 -9.22 8.49
N VAL A 139 -16.66 -8.90 7.51
CA VAL A 139 -15.45 -8.12 7.70
C VAL A 139 -15.68 -6.70 7.20
N VAL A 140 -15.43 -5.74 8.07
CA VAL A 140 -15.49 -4.31 7.77
C VAL A 140 -14.08 -3.76 7.68
N LYS A 141 -13.76 -3.03 6.61
CA LYS A 141 -12.43 -2.46 6.42
C LYS A 141 -12.45 -1.16 5.61
N PRO A 142 -11.59 -0.19 5.93
CA PRO A 142 -11.42 0.99 5.09
C PRO A 142 -10.80 0.60 3.73
N VAL A 143 -11.19 1.30 2.65
CA VAL A 143 -10.72 0.97 1.29
C VAL A 143 -9.24 1.24 1.08
N ASP A 144 -8.69 2.22 1.76
CA ASP A 144 -7.37 2.81 1.54
C ASP A 144 -6.45 2.81 2.77
N ALA A 145 -6.73 1.95 3.76
CA ALA A 145 -5.86 1.70 4.89
C ALA A 145 -5.03 0.43 4.69
N TYR A 146 -3.85 0.40 5.34
CA TYR A 146 -2.86 -0.67 5.24
C TYR A 146 -2.58 -1.29 6.61
N SER A 147 -1.83 -2.39 6.64
CA SER A 147 -1.41 -3.09 7.85
C SER A 147 -2.57 -3.45 8.78
N SER A 148 -3.68 -3.93 8.19
CA SER A 148 -4.91 -4.32 8.89
C SER A 148 -5.53 -3.22 9.76
N LYS A 149 -5.12 -1.96 9.60
CA LYS A 149 -5.68 -0.84 10.37
C LYS A 149 -7.16 -0.65 10.03
N GLY A 150 -8.01 -0.73 11.06
CA GLY A 150 -9.47 -0.59 10.91
C GLY A 150 -10.17 -1.81 10.31
N VAL A 151 -9.50 -2.97 10.19
CA VAL A 151 -10.12 -4.24 9.80
C VAL A 151 -10.76 -4.87 11.03
N ARG A 152 -12.07 -5.14 10.97
CA ARG A 152 -12.84 -5.72 12.06
C ARG A 152 -13.78 -6.81 11.56
N LYS A 153 -13.90 -7.91 12.30
CA LYS A 153 -14.91 -8.94 12.10
C LYS A 153 -16.15 -8.61 12.94
N ALA A 154 -17.30 -8.52 12.32
CA ALA A 154 -18.59 -8.26 12.94
C ALA A 154 -19.44 -9.53 12.93
N GLU A 155 -19.89 -9.96 14.08
CA GLU A 155 -20.79 -11.11 14.25
C GLU A 155 -22.26 -10.65 14.28
N THR A 156 -22.49 -9.38 14.56
CA THR A 156 -23.83 -8.79 14.73
C THR A 156 -23.97 -7.46 14.00
N GLU A 157 -25.20 -7.07 13.72
CA GLU A 157 -25.53 -5.78 13.12
C GLU A 157 -25.02 -4.60 13.96
N LYS A 158 -25.13 -4.69 15.28
CA LYS A 158 -24.64 -3.66 16.20
C LYS A 158 -23.13 -3.45 16.08
N GLU A 159 -22.37 -4.53 15.99
CA GLU A 159 -20.93 -4.49 15.78
C GLU A 159 -20.60 -3.94 14.40
N LEU A 160 -21.32 -4.37 13.36
CA LEU A 160 -21.17 -3.87 12.02
C LEU A 160 -21.26 -2.34 11.95
N ILE A 161 -22.34 -1.79 12.54
CA ILE A 161 -22.56 -0.33 12.55
C ILE A 161 -21.41 0.40 13.27
N ALA A 162 -20.97 -0.12 14.40
CA ALA A 162 -19.86 0.46 15.15
C ALA A 162 -18.55 0.45 14.35
N TYR A 163 -18.22 -0.71 13.74
CA TYR A 163 -16.99 -0.90 12.97
C TYR A 163 -17.02 -0.16 11.63
N TYR A 164 -18.20 -0.04 11.00
CA TYR A 164 -18.36 0.81 9.83
C TYR A 164 -17.99 2.27 10.13
N ASN A 165 -18.50 2.81 11.22
CA ASN A 165 -18.19 4.18 11.63
C ASN A 165 -16.71 4.38 11.99
N GLU A 166 -16.07 3.36 12.59
CA GLU A 166 -14.62 3.36 12.84
C GLU A 166 -13.83 3.35 11.53
N ALA A 167 -14.15 2.42 10.63
CA ALA A 167 -13.47 2.26 9.34
C ALA A 167 -13.60 3.53 8.47
N LYS A 168 -14.78 4.16 8.47
CA LYS A 168 -15.04 5.40 7.74
C LYS A 168 -14.18 6.57 8.22
N LYS A 169 -13.90 6.66 9.52
CA LYS A 169 -12.99 7.69 10.09
C LYS A 169 -11.53 7.43 9.76
N ILE A 170 -11.15 6.16 9.58
CA ILE A 170 -9.77 5.76 9.26
C ILE A 170 -9.49 5.93 7.76
N SER A 171 -10.49 5.69 6.92
CA SER A 171 -10.38 5.86 5.48
C SER A 171 -10.15 7.33 5.10
N ARG A 172 -9.17 7.58 4.25
CA ARG A 172 -8.86 8.92 3.73
C ARG A 172 -9.90 9.39 2.73
N SER A 173 -10.45 8.46 1.94
CA SER A 173 -11.53 8.72 0.99
C SER A 173 -12.93 8.64 1.62
N GLY A 174 -13.04 8.12 2.85
CA GLY A 174 -14.31 7.85 3.52
C GLY A 174 -15.01 6.59 3.02
N GLY A 175 -14.42 5.84 2.09
CA GLY A 175 -14.97 4.58 1.57
C GLY A 175 -14.74 3.41 2.53
N VAL A 176 -15.72 2.51 2.61
CA VAL A 176 -15.66 1.29 3.43
C VAL A 176 -16.06 0.09 2.58
N ILE A 177 -15.31 -1.00 2.70
CA ILE A 177 -15.69 -2.30 2.17
C ILE A 177 -16.25 -3.15 3.31
N VAL A 178 -17.40 -3.79 3.06
CA VAL A 178 -17.95 -4.85 3.89
C VAL A 178 -17.98 -6.13 3.07
N GLU A 179 -17.43 -7.21 3.60
CA GLU A 179 -17.38 -8.50 2.89
C GLU A 179 -17.71 -9.66 3.82
N GLU A 180 -18.21 -10.77 3.26
CA GLU A 180 -18.43 -12.00 4.01
C GLU A 180 -17.07 -12.50 4.56
N PHE A 181 -17.04 -12.93 5.83
CA PHE A 181 -15.87 -13.56 6.41
C PHE A 181 -15.69 -14.96 5.80
N PHE A 182 -14.53 -15.23 5.29
CA PHE A 182 -14.19 -16.55 4.77
C PHE A 182 -13.47 -17.37 5.85
N GLU A 183 -14.03 -18.52 6.18
CA GLU A 183 -13.38 -19.50 7.07
C GLU A 183 -12.52 -20.42 6.22
N GLY A 184 -11.24 -20.55 6.58
CA GLY A 184 -10.30 -21.39 5.85
C GLY A 184 -8.90 -21.33 6.45
N GLU A 185 -8.01 -22.11 5.88
CA GLU A 185 -6.59 -22.05 6.20
C GLU A 185 -5.94 -20.87 5.46
N GLU A 186 -5.24 -20.02 6.20
CA GLU A 186 -4.49 -18.92 5.61
C GLU A 186 -3.13 -19.42 5.11
N ILE A 187 -2.85 -19.20 3.83
CA ILE A 187 -1.57 -19.50 3.23
C ILE A 187 -0.93 -18.23 2.66
N SER A 188 0.39 -18.15 2.72
CA SER A 188 1.17 -17.11 2.05
C SER A 188 1.94 -17.73 0.89
N LEU A 189 1.76 -17.19 -0.30
CA LEU A 189 2.48 -17.63 -1.51
C LEU A 189 3.41 -16.53 -1.98
N THR A 190 4.70 -16.84 -2.04
CA THR A 190 5.70 -15.95 -2.66
C THR A 190 6.19 -16.58 -3.96
N THR A 191 6.13 -15.84 -5.04
CA THR A 191 6.58 -16.32 -6.35
C THR A 191 7.43 -15.26 -7.06
N ASN A 192 8.40 -15.71 -7.85
CA ASN A 192 9.16 -14.88 -8.79
C ASN A 192 8.64 -15.20 -10.19
N LEU A 193 8.06 -14.22 -10.86
CA LEU A 193 7.73 -14.35 -12.27
C LEU A 193 8.96 -13.94 -13.10
N PRO A 194 9.40 -14.76 -14.07
CA PRO A 194 10.41 -14.31 -15.02
C PRO A 194 9.83 -13.18 -15.87
N PHE A 195 10.58 -12.12 -16.04
CA PHE A 195 10.26 -11.02 -16.94
C PHE A 195 10.63 -11.37 -18.37
#